data_45825e0c6822fa9467af7675863d325f
#
_entry.id   45825e0c6822fa9467af7675863d325f
#
_cell.length_a   1.000
_cell.length_b   1.000
_cell.length_c   1.000
_cell.angle_alpha   90.00
_cell.angle_beta   90.00
_cell.angle_gamma   90.00
#
_symmetry.space_group_name_H-M   'P 1'
#
loop_
_entity.id
_entity.type
_entity.pdbx_description
1 polymer ?
#
loop_
_entity_poly.entity_id
_entity_poly.type
_entity_poly.pdbx_seq_one_letter_code
_entity_poly.pdbx_strand_id
1 'polypeptide(L)'
;MSEPEASPPASQPAGLPRTAGELQALQLERLRETLRHVYHNVPFYRRAFDAAGVHPDDCTSLPDLAKFPLTSKDDLRDNYPLGLLAVDRGRIARLHASSGTTGKPTIVAYTQRDLDVWASVMARSITTAGGRPGDTVHVAYGYGLFTGGLGAHYGAERLGCAVIPASGGATARQVQLISDLRPEVIMVTPTYMLTLLDEFERQGLDPAASSLRTGIFGAEPWTEAMRAEIEARAGLDAVDIYGLSEVIGPGVAQESAATKDGLHVWEDHFYPEIIAGDGSVLPDGSPGELTLTTLTKEAMPVIRYRTRDLTRLLPGTACAPFRRMEKITGRSDDMIIVRGVNIFPTQIEEIVLGTPGLTPHFQLLLTRPGRMDELTVLTEAAPGADAALRLAAAAAVVRAVRESIGVTVDAQVLDPGSLERSTGKLRRVIDRRAS
;
A
#
# COMPACT_ATOMS: atom_id res chain seq x y z
N MET A 1 25.77 -31.54 -12.79
CA MET A 1 25.23 -30.40 -12.09
C MET A 1 23.73 -30.49 -12.28
N SER A 2 23.03 -31.02 -11.29
CA SER A 2 21.56 -31.14 -11.31
C SER A 2 20.98 -29.78 -10.99
N GLU A 3 20.05 -29.28 -11.82
CA GLU A 3 19.25 -28.10 -11.54
C GLU A 3 18.51 -28.27 -10.21
N PRO A 4 18.41 -27.25 -9.36
CA PRO A 4 17.61 -27.31 -8.15
C PRO A 4 16.13 -27.46 -8.53
N GLU A 5 15.51 -28.55 -8.15
CA GLU A 5 14.07 -28.75 -8.23
C GLU A 5 13.36 -27.58 -7.54
N ALA A 6 12.50 -26.88 -8.29
CA ALA A 6 11.63 -25.84 -7.74
C ALA A 6 10.74 -26.47 -6.65
N SER A 7 10.84 -25.96 -5.44
CA SER A 7 9.96 -26.37 -4.35
C SER A 7 8.50 -26.21 -4.76
N PRO A 8 7.61 -27.20 -4.49
CA PRO A 8 6.21 -27.07 -4.85
C PRO A 8 5.60 -25.87 -4.13
N PRO A 9 4.62 -25.16 -4.79
CA PRO A 9 3.95 -24.02 -4.19
C PRO A 9 3.35 -24.44 -2.84
N ALA A 10 3.52 -23.60 -1.82
CA ALA A 10 2.98 -23.81 -0.50
C ALA A 10 1.48 -24.16 -0.61
N SER A 11 1.06 -25.30 -0.07
CA SER A 11 -0.33 -25.75 -0.12
C SER A 11 -1.22 -24.69 0.51
N GLN A 12 -2.20 -24.17 -0.26
CA GLN A 12 -3.16 -23.20 0.24
C GLN A 12 -3.84 -23.74 1.51
N PRO A 13 -4.13 -22.89 2.52
CA PRO A 13 -4.85 -23.30 3.71
C PRO A 13 -6.15 -24.03 3.38
N ALA A 14 -6.51 -25.05 4.16
CA ALA A 14 -7.76 -25.78 3.97
C ALA A 14 -8.97 -24.82 4.10
N GLY A 15 -9.95 -24.93 3.18
CA GLY A 15 -11.17 -24.12 3.19
C GLY A 15 -11.18 -22.92 2.27
N LEU A 16 -10.09 -22.66 1.54
CA LEU A 16 -10.09 -21.61 0.50
C LEU A 16 -10.68 -22.14 -0.82
N PRO A 17 -11.33 -21.25 -1.62
CA PRO A 17 -11.79 -21.60 -2.97
C PRO A 17 -10.60 -22.08 -3.83
N ARG A 18 -10.80 -23.14 -4.57
CA ARG A 18 -9.77 -23.73 -5.45
C ARG A 18 -10.00 -23.44 -6.93
N THR A 19 -11.22 -23.06 -7.27
CA THR A 19 -11.63 -22.72 -8.65
C THR A 19 -12.24 -21.32 -8.71
N ALA A 20 -12.24 -20.72 -9.89
CA ALA A 20 -12.89 -19.43 -10.11
C ALA A 20 -14.40 -19.51 -9.82
N GLY A 21 -15.06 -20.62 -10.15
CA GLY A 21 -16.49 -20.81 -9.88
C GLY A 21 -16.80 -20.89 -8.38
N GLU A 22 -15.98 -21.60 -7.59
CA GLU A 22 -16.12 -21.63 -6.13
C GLU A 22 -15.90 -20.24 -5.51
N LEU A 23 -14.91 -19.50 -6.01
CA LEU A 23 -14.64 -18.14 -5.55
C LEU A 23 -15.81 -17.20 -5.86
N GLN A 24 -16.33 -17.23 -7.10
CA GLN A 24 -17.46 -16.40 -7.52
C GLN A 24 -18.73 -16.69 -6.72
N ALA A 25 -19.00 -17.97 -6.45
CA ALA A 25 -20.14 -18.36 -5.63
C ALA A 25 -20.04 -17.81 -4.19
N LEU A 26 -18.87 -17.96 -3.57
CA LEU A 26 -18.58 -17.44 -2.24
C LEU A 26 -18.67 -15.91 -2.19
N GLN A 27 -18.10 -15.22 -3.20
CA GLN A 27 -18.16 -13.77 -3.32
C GLN A 27 -19.60 -13.27 -3.42
N LEU A 28 -20.43 -13.90 -4.25
CA LEU A 28 -21.84 -13.50 -4.42
C LEU A 28 -22.64 -13.69 -3.13
N GLU A 29 -22.46 -14.81 -2.44
CA GLU A 29 -23.08 -15.06 -1.15
C GLU A 29 -22.74 -13.95 -0.14
N ARG A 30 -21.45 -13.72 0.09
CA ARG A 30 -20.93 -12.71 1.03
C ARG A 30 -21.32 -11.29 0.64
N LEU A 31 -21.32 -10.98 -0.67
CA LEU A 31 -21.73 -9.68 -1.17
C LEU A 31 -23.18 -9.38 -0.85
N ARG A 32 -24.08 -10.34 -1.10
CA ARG A 32 -25.51 -10.19 -0.79
C ARG A 32 -25.77 -10.01 0.71
N GLU A 33 -25.04 -10.74 1.54
CA GLU A 33 -25.09 -10.58 3.00
C GLU A 33 -24.64 -9.18 3.42
N THR A 34 -23.50 -8.72 2.88
CA THR A 34 -22.94 -7.39 3.19
C THR A 34 -23.86 -6.27 2.73
N LEU A 35 -24.43 -6.35 1.52
CA LEU A 35 -25.37 -5.35 1.02
C LEU A 35 -26.62 -5.25 1.91
N ARG A 36 -27.19 -6.39 2.33
CA ARG A 36 -28.32 -6.41 3.28
C ARG A 36 -27.93 -5.85 4.64
N HIS A 37 -26.74 -6.22 5.12
CA HIS A 37 -26.24 -5.76 6.41
C HIS A 37 -26.10 -4.24 6.46
N VAL A 38 -25.48 -3.61 5.45
CA VAL A 38 -25.34 -2.15 5.41
C VAL A 38 -26.68 -1.44 5.16
N TYR A 39 -27.55 -1.99 4.33
CA TYR A 39 -28.86 -1.40 4.05
C TYR A 39 -29.74 -1.33 5.31
N HIS A 40 -29.73 -2.38 6.12
CA HIS A 40 -30.55 -2.41 7.33
C HIS A 40 -29.97 -1.60 8.48
N ASN A 41 -28.64 -1.53 8.61
CA ASN A 41 -28.00 -1.00 9.80
C ASN A 41 -27.33 0.36 9.59
N VAL A 42 -27.04 0.80 8.36
CA VAL A 42 -26.34 2.06 8.08
C VAL A 42 -27.24 3.02 7.32
N PRO A 43 -27.77 4.08 7.98
CA PRO A 43 -28.68 5.04 7.33
C PRO A 43 -28.09 5.71 6.09
N PHE A 44 -26.78 5.91 6.02
CA PHE A 44 -26.09 6.43 4.83
C PHE A 44 -26.34 5.51 3.62
N TYR A 45 -26.03 4.21 3.74
CA TYR A 45 -26.20 3.27 2.62
C TYR A 45 -27.65 3.08 2.23
N ARG A 46 -28.56 3.03 3.20
CA ARG A 46 -29.99 2.96 2.91
C ARG A 46 -30.43 4.11 2.01
N ARG A 47 -30.12 5.36 2.43
CA ARG A 47 -30.49 6.55 1.63
C ARG A 47 -29.81 6.54 0.25
N ALA A 48 -28.54 6.13 0.18
CA ALA A 48 -27.81 6.10 -1.08
C ALA A 48 -28.39 5.06 -2.05
N PHE A 49 -28.76 3.87 -1.56
CA PHE A 49 -29.37 2.80 -2.37
C PHE A 49 -30.76 3.20 -2.83
N ASP A 50 -31.60 3.74 -1.93
CA ASP A 50 -32.95 4.22 -2.24
C ASP A 50 -32.90 5.34 -3.29
N ALA A 51 -31.95 6.28 -3.18
CA ALA A 51 -31.77 7.37 -4.15
C ALA A 51 -31.29 6.87 -5.53
N ALA A 52 -30.52 5.79 -5.56
CA ALA A 52 -30.11 5.12 -6.79
C ALA A 52 -31.18 4.18 -7.37
N GLY A 53 -32.31 3.97 -6.65
CA GLY A 53 -33.36 3.05 -7.05
C GLY A 53 -32.94 1.59 -7.04
N VAL A 54 -32.00 1.18 -6.16
CA VAL A 54 -31.50 -0.20 -6.05
C VAL A 54 -31.76 -0.76 -4.66
N HIS A 55 -32.04 -2.06 -4.61
CA HIS A 55 -32.21 -2.81 -3.36
C HIS A 55 -31.19 -3.94 -3.27
N PRO A 56 -30.74 -4.37 -2.07
CA PRO A 56 -29.80 -5.49 -1.93
C PRO A 56 -30.20 -6.77 -2.69
N ASP A 57 -31.50 -7.03 -2.84
CA ASP A 57 -32.02 -8.21 -3.56
C ASP A 57 -31.87 -8.09 -5.09
N ASP A 58 -31.60 -6.91 -5.62
CA ASP A 58 -31.32 -6.70 -7.05
C ASP A 58 -29.91 -7.22 -7.44
N CYS A 59 -29.07 -7.54 -6.45
CA CYS A 59 -27.75 -8.16 -6.65
C CYS A 59 -27.92 -9.67 -6.82
N THR A 60 -28.18 -10.12 -8.04
CA THR A 60 -28.36 -11.54 -8.39
C THR A 60 -27.09 -12.18 -8.95
N SER A 61 -26.15 -11.35 -9.40
CA SER A 61 -24.84 -11.73 -9.92
C SER A 61 -23.77 -10.71 -9.47
N LEU A 62 -22.49 -11.07 -9.54
CA LEU A 62 -21.39 -10.14 -9.17
C LEU A 62 -21.39 -8.85 -10.00
N PRO A 63 -21.63 -8.86 -11.33
CA PRO A 63 -21.72 -7.63 -12.13
C PRO A 63 -22.83 -6.67 -11.69
N ASP A 64 -23.88 -7.15 -11.01
CA ASP A 64 -24.96 -6.29 -10.51
C ASP A 64 -24.47 -5.30 -9.45
N LEU A 65 -23.30 -5.53 -8.84
CA LEU A 65 -22.68 -4.59 -7.91
C LEU A 65 -22.48 -3.21 -8.56
N ALA A 66 -22.23 -3.15 -9.86
CA ALA A 66 -22.08 -1.90 -10.60
C ALA A 66 -23.30 -0.96 -10.53
N LYS A 67 -24.50 -1.50 -10.20
CA LYS A 67 -25.73 -0.72 -10.01
C LYS A 67 -25.72 0.09 -8.71
N PHE A 68 -24.93 -0.34 -7.72
CA PHE A 68 -24.86 0.30 -6.40
C PHE A 68 -23.94 1.51 -6.43
N PRO A 69 -24.26 2.57 -5.65
CA PRO A 69 -23.45 3.78 -5.64
C PRO A 69 -22.05 3.56 -5.11
N LEU A 70 -21.12 4.37 -5.59
CA LEU A 70 -19.75 4.43 -5.10
C LEU A 70 -19.71 5.11 -3.74
N THR A 71 -18.80 4.67 -2.88
CA THR A 71 -18.46 5.34 -1.61
C THR A 71 -17.12 6.04 -1.74
N SER A 72 -17.03 7.28 -1.28
CA SER A 72 -15.82 8.09 -1.32
C SER A 72 -15.25 8.35 0.08
N LYS A 73 -14.05 8.92 0.15
CA LYS A 73 -13.46 9.34 1.42
C LYS A 73 -14.23 10.49 2.08
N ASP A 74 -14.89 11.32 1.28
CA ASP A 74 -15.71 12.43 1.77
C ASP A 74 -16.97 11.90 2.45
N ASP A 75 -17.59 10.84 1.91
CA ASP A 75 -18.72 10.18 2.57
C ASP A 75 -18.34 9.65 3.97
N LEU A 76 -17.12 9.12 4.14
CA LEU A 76 -16.64 8.68 5.44
C LEU A 76 -16.44 9.88 6.40
N ARG A 77 -15.95 10.99 5.90
CA ARG A 77 -15.75 12.23 6.67
C ARG A 77 -17.05 12.89 7.09
N ASP A 78 -18.02 12.94 6.19
CA ASP A 78 -19.34 13.53 6.44
C ASP A 78 -20.13 12.70 7.47
N ASN A 79 -19.83 11.42 7.59
CA ASN A 79 -20.39 10.53 8.59
C ASN A 79 -19.47 10.33 9.82
N TYR A 80 -18.52 11.24 10.06
CA TYR A 80 -17.62 11.21 11.23
C TYR A 80 -18.40 11.33 12.55
N PRO A 81 -18.02 10.62 13.64
CA PRO A 81 -16.93 9.62 13.67
C PRO A 81 -17.37 8.19 13.33
N LEU A 82 -18.64 7.82 13.57
CA LEU A 82 -19.15 6.45 13.50
C LEU A 82 -20.49 6.34 12.74
N GLY A 83 -20.81 7.29 11.87
CA GLY A 83 -22.07 7.29 11.13
C GLY A 83 -22.20 6.15 10.10
N LEU A 84 -21.11 5.43 9.80
CA LEU A 84 -21.12 4.23 8.98
C LEU A 84 -21.04 2.93 9.80
N LEU A 85 -21.22 2.99 11.13
CA LEU A 85 -21.23 1.81 11.99
C LEU A 85 -22.47 0.95 11.70
N ALA A 86 -22.23 -0.31 11.38
CA ALA A 86 -23.27 -1.29 11.02
C ALA A 86 -23.63 -2.25 12.17
N VAL A 87 -23.05 -2.06 13.35
CA VAL A 87 -23.28 -2.89 14.55
C VAL A 87 -23.50 -2.01 15.76
N ASP A 88 -24.06 -2.57 16.84
CA ASP A 88 -24.14 -1.87 18.11
C ASP A 88 -22.76 -1.48 18.62
N ARG A 89 -22.65 -0.27 19.18
CA ARG A 89 -21.37 0.27 19.69
C ARG A 89 -20.69 -0.65 20.71
N GLY A 90 -21.45 -1.39 21.49
CA GLY A 90 -20.94 -2.36 22.46
C GLY A 90 -20.22 -3.56 21.84
N ARG A 91 -20.38 -3.79 20.52
CA ARG A 91 -19.66 -4.83 19.78
C ARG A 91 -18.29 -4.38 19.26
N ILE A 92 -17.95 -3.10 19.37
CA ILE A 92 -16.66 -2.58 18.92
C ILE A 92 -15.56 -3.10 19.84
N ALA A 93 -14.61 -3.83 19.28
CA ALA A 93 -13.41 -4.31 19.98
C ALA A 93 -12.23 -3.36 19.82
N ARG A 94 -12.14 -2.62 18.69
CA ARG A 94 -11.02 -1.72 18.39
C ARG A 94 -11.44 -0.57 17.48
N LEU A 95 -10.77 0.58 17.67
CA LEU A 95 -10.86 1.76 16.81
C LEU A 95 -9.48 2.09 16.26
N HIS A 96 -9.41 2.38 14.98
CA HIS A 96 -8.25 2.96 14.32
C HIS A 96 -8.66 4.24 13.59
N ALA A 97 -7.65 4.97 13.10
CA ALA A 97 -7.88 6.14 12.26
C ALA A 97 -6.86 6.20 11.13
N SER A 98 -7.28 6.64 9.96
CA SER A 98 -6.34 6.99 8.90
C SER A 98 -5.67 8.33 9.20
N SER A 99 -4.42 8.51 8.76
CA SER A 99 -3.73 9.80 8.86
C SER A 99 -4.40 10.81 7.93
N GLY A 100 -5.29 11.64 8.48
CA GLY A 100 -5.88 12.75 7.74
C GLY A 100 -4.86 13.86 7.52
N THR A 101 -4.43 14.08 6.28
CA THR A 101 -3.53 15.22 5.94
C THR A 101 -4.24 16.57 5.94
N THR A 102 -5.58 16.60 5.94
CA THR A 102 -6.39 17.81 5.73
C THR A 102 -7.62 17.89 6.64
N GLY A 103 -7.48 17.67 7.96
CA GLY A 103 -8.60 17.85 8.88
C GLY A 103 -8.91 16.63 9.77
N LYS A 104 -10.20 16.32 9.97
CA LYS A 104 -10.63 15.20 10.84
C LYS A 104 -10.15 13.86 10.25
N PRO A 105 -9.55 12.96 11.07
CA PRO A 105 -9.15 11.63 10.63
C PRO A 105 -10.38 10.79 10.27
N THR A 106 -10.24 9.85 9.34
CA THR A 106 -11.28 8.84 9.10
C THR A 106 -11.18 7.76 10.18
N ILE A 107 -12.23 7.63 11.00
CA ILE A 107 -12.30 6.59 12.04
C ILE A 107 -12.78 5.29 11.41
N VAL A 108 -12.17 4.19 11.80
CA VAL A 108 -12.58 2.82 11.41
C VAL A 108 -12.73 1.96 12.65
N ALA A 109 -13.85 1.23 12.71
CA ALA A 109 -14.19 0.36 13.82
C ALA A 109 -14.07 -1.11 13.40
N TYR A 110 -13.75 -1.96 14.37
CA TYR A 110 -13.62 -3.41 14.20
C TYR A 110 -14.35 -4.14 15.32
N THR A 111 -15.11 -5.18 14.97
CA THR A 111 -15.55 -6.20 15.92
C THR A 111 -14.40 -7.18 16.19
N GLN A 112 -14.57 -8.08 17.16
CA GLN A 112 -13.60 -9.16 17.36
C GLN A 112 -13.46 -10.04 16.10
N ARG A 113 -14.59 -10.34 15.42
CA ARG A 113 -14.57 -11.10 14.16
C ARG A 113 -13.80 -10.37 13.06
N ASP A 114 -13.95 -9.05 12.94
CA ASP A 114 -13.16 -8.26 11.99
C ASP A 114 -11.65 -8.39 12.27
N LEU A 115 -11.26 -8.36 13.55
CA LEU A 115 -9.86 -8.54 13.96
C LEU A 115 -9.35 -9.95 13.65
N ASP A 116 -10.17 -10.98 13.83
CA ASP A 116 -9.83 -12.37 13.53
C ASP A 116 -9.66 -12.58 12.01
N VAL A 117 -10.54 -11.99 11.19
CA VAL A 117 -10.40 -11.97 9.73
C VAL A 117 -9.12 -11.26 9.34
N TRP A 118 -8.87 -10.07 9.89
CA TRP A 118 -7.68 -9.29 9.59
C TRP A 118 -6.39 -10.04 9.94
N ALA A 119 -6.30 -10.63 11.12
CA ALA A 119 -5.16 -11.45 11.50
C ALA A 119 -4.96 -12.64 10.54
N SER A 120 -6.05 -13.24 10.04
CA SER A 120 -5.99 -14.38 9.12
C SER A 120 -5.50 -13.99 7.72
N VAL A 121 -5.98 -12.87 7.15
CA VAL A 121 -5.49 -12.38 5.84
C VAL A 121 -4.05 -11.89 5.93
N MET A 122 -3.65 -11.31 7.06
CA MET A 122 -2.26 -10.92 7.30
C MET A 122 -1.33 -12.13 7.45
N ALA A 123 -1.74 -13.17 8.17
CA ALA A 123 -0.97 -14.42 8.25
C ALA A 123 -0.78 -15.05 6.86
N ARG A 124 -1.85 -15.05 6.03
CA ARG A 124 -1.78 -15.49 4.62
C ARG A 124 -0.80 -14.62 3.82
N SER A 125 -0.85 -13.31 3.99
CA SER A 125 0.06 -12.37 3.33
C SER A 125 1.52 -12.64 3.71
N ILE A 126 1.83 -12.80 4.98
CA ILE A 126 3.18 -13.12 5.46
C ILE A 126 3.66 -14.47 4.90
N THR A 127 2.78 -15.49 4.85
CA THR A 127 3.11 -16.79 4.25
C THR A 127 3.41 -16.67 2.75
N THR A 128 2.58 -15.92 2.00
CA THR A 128 2.76 -15.69 0.56
C THR A 128 4.06 -14.92 0.25
N ALA A 129 4.46 -14.05 1.16
CA ALA A 129 5.73 -13.32 1.13
C ALA A 129 6.95 -14.20 1.49
N GLY A 130 6.76 -15.46 1.91
CA GLY A 130 7.83 -16.37 2.28
C GLY A 130 8.07 -16.52 3.78
N GLY A 131 7.27 -15.88 4.64
CA GLY A 131 7.30 -16.07 6.09
C GLY A 131 6.75 -17.43 6.50
N ARG A 132 7.25 -17.98 7.60
CA ARG A 132 6.95 -19.34 8.06
C ARG A 132 6.63 -19.36 9.56
N PRO A 133 5.82 -20.31 10.04
CA PRO A 133 5.69 -20.54 11.48
C PRO A 133 7.06 -20.74 12.13
N GLY A 134 7.27 -20.09 13.26
CA GLY A 134 8.55 -20.12 13.98
C GLY A 134 9.55 -19.04 13.59
N ASP A 135 9.33 -18.28 12.50
CA ASP A 135 10.14 -17.10 12.18
C ASP A 135 9.96 -16.00 13.24
N THR A 136 10.92 -15.11 13.30
CA THR A 136 10.82 -13.85 14.04
C THR A 136 10.55 -12.71 13.06
N VAL A 137 9.49 -11.94 13.31
CA VAL A 137 9.08 -10.80 12.46
C VAL A 137 9.39 -9.49 13.15
N HIS A 138 10.25 -8.67 12.55
CA HIS A 138 10.56 -7.31 13.00
C HIS A 138 9.52 -6.35 12.41
N VAL A 139 8.63 -5.80 13.26
CA VAL A 139 7.58 -4.87 12.83
C VAL A 139 8.04 -3.44 13.08
N ALA A 140 8.45 -2.76 12.01
CA ALA A 140 8.89 -1.37 12.01
C ALA A 140 7.81 -0.39 11.52
N TYR A 141 6.57 -0.83 11.36
CA TYR A 141 5.42 0.05 11.19
C TYR A 141 5.00 0.68 12.51
N GLY A 142 4.53 1.94 12.46
CA GLY A 142 4.03 2.64 13.66
C GLY A 142 2.85 1.93 14.32
N TYR A 143 2.90 1.80 15.63
CA TYR A 143 1.79 1.36 16.48
C TYR A 143 0.95 2.57 16.91
N GLY A 144 -0.32 2.35 17.24
CA GLY A 144 -1.25 3.40 17.66
C GLY A 144 -2.53 3.42 16.83
N LEU A 145 -3.01 4.60 16.46
CA LEU A 145 -4.25 4.72 15.68
C LEU A 145 -4.11 4.23 14.23
N PHE A 146 -2.90 4.26 13.68
CA PHE A 146 -2.63 3.73 12.35
C PHE A 146 -2.68 2.19 12.34
N THR A 147 -3.15 1.61 11.22
CA THR A 147 -3.43 0.15 11.14
C THR A 147 -2.18 -0.71 10.90
N GLY A 148 -1.08 -0.13 10.40
CA GLY A 148 0.08 -0.88 9.91
C GLY A 148 0.72 -1.79 10.95
N GLY A 149 1.12 -1.24 12.11
CA GLY A 149 1.83 -1.99 13.15
C GLY A 149 1.01 -3.13 13.74
N LEU A 150 -0.24 -2.84 14.16
CA LEU A 150 -1.09 -3.86 14.78
C LEU A 150 -1.55 -4.92 13.76
N GLY A 151 -1.80 -4.55 12.50
CA GLY A 151 -2.12 -5.52 11.46
C GLY A 151 -0.99 -6.52 11.24
N ALA A 152 0.24 -6.03 11.07
CA ALA A 152 1.44 -6.86 10.94
C ALA A 152 1.65 -7.76 12.16
N HIS A 153 1.54 -7.20 13.36
CA HIS A 153 1.73 -7.88 14.64
C HIS A 153 0.80 -9.10 14.79
N TYR A 154 -0.51 -8.85 14.74
CA TYR A 154 -1.48 -9.95 14.94
C TYR A 154 -1.48 -10.97 13.80
N GLY A 155 -1.12 -10.55 12.59
CA GLY A 155 -0.91 -11.49 11.49
C GLY A 155 0.27 -12.42 11.71
N ALA A 156 1.40 -11.89 12.18
CA ALA A 156 2.58 -12.66 12.50
C ALA A 156 2.33 -13.64 13.68
N GLU A 157 1.71 -13.17 14.76
CA GLU A 157 1.31 -14.05 15.87
C GLU A 157 0.35 -15.15 15.42
N ARG A 158 -0.64 -14.82 14.57
CA ARG A 158 -1.60 -15.79 14.01
C ARG A 158 -0.91 -16.86 13.16
N LEU A 159 0.16 -16.51 12.46
CA LEU A 159 0.98 -17.44 11.70
C LEU A 159 1.82 -18.36 12.61
N GLY A 160 2.05 -17.96 13.85
CA GLY A 160 2.94 -18.68 14.79
C GLY A 160 4.38 -18.15 14.78
N CYS A 161 4.56 -16.89 14.43
CA CYS A 161 5.85 -16.19 14.49
C CYS A 161 6.06 -15.49 15.83
N ALA A 162 7.31 -15.31 16.23
CA ALA A 162 7.67 -14.34 17.26
C ALA A 162 7.63 -12.92 16.67
N VAL A 163 7.22 -11.91 17.45
CA VAL A 163 7.14 -10.53 16.98
C VAL A 163 8.06 -9.62 17.77
N ILE A 164 8.88 -8.83 17.07
CA ILE A 164 9.63 -7.71 17.63
C ILE A 164 8.81 -6.44 17.32
N PRO A 165 8.05 -5.86 18.28
CA PRO A 165 7.18 -4.70 18.04
C PRO A 165 7.99 -3.40 18.14
N ALA A 166 8.92 -3.20 17.20
CA ALA A 166 9.89 -2.10 17.24
C ALA A 166 9.25 -0.73 17.02
N SER A 167 8.13 -0.66 16.26
CA SER A 167 7.50 0.59 15.80
C SER A 167 8.38 1.36 14.84
N GLY A 168 7.95 2.56 14.37
CA GLY A 168 8.76 3.45 13.55
C GLY A 168 9.74 4.29 14.39
N GLY A 169 10.82 4.75 13.78
CA GLY A 169 11.83 5.61 14.42
C GLY A 169 12.88 4.85 15.23
N ALA A 170 13.69 5.57 16.00
CA ALA A 170 14.81 5.02 16.78
C ALA A 170 15.76 4.13 15.94
N THR A 171 16.16 4.60 14.76
CA THR A 171 16.82 3.82 13.70
C THR A 171 18.04 3.04 14.18
N ALA A 172 18.92 3.65 14.97
CA ALA A 172 20.09 2.98 15.53
C ALA A 172 19.72 1.79 16.44
N ARG A 173 18.65 1.94 17.24
CA ARG A 173 18.13 0.86 18.09
C ARG A 173 17.53 -0.27 17.27
N GLN A 174 16.87 0.04 16.15
CA GLN A 174 16.31 -0.99 15.27
C GLN A 174 17.41 -1.83 14.64
N VAL A 175 18.49 -1.23 14.17
CA VAL A 175 19.67 -1.93 13.66
C VAL A 175 20.25 -2.85 14.74
N GLN A 176 20.40 -2.35 15.98
CA GLN A 176 20.83 -3.19 17.10
C GLN A 176 19.88 -4.37 17.33
N LEU A 177 18.56 -4.15 17.38
CA LEU A 177 17.58 -5.23 17.59
C LEU A 177 17.63 -6.27 16.47
N ILE A 178 17.80 -5.86 15.20
CA ILE A 178 17.95 -6.78 14.07
C ILE A 178 19.23 -7.61 14.23
N SER A 179 20.33 -7.00 14.65
CA SER A 179 21.61 -7.68 14.86
C SER A 179 21.55 -8.67 16.03
N ASP A 180 20.94 -8.30 17.16
CA ASP A 180 20.90 -9.06 18.39
C ASP A 180 19.86 -10.20 18.35
N LEU A 181 18.64 -9.90 17.85
CA LEU A 181 17.50 -10.82 17.86
C LEU A 181 17.35 -11.63 16.57
N ARG A 182 18.09 -11.27 15.53
CA ARG A 182 18.21 -12.00 14.25
C ARG A 182 16.88 -12.38 13.61
N PRO A 183 15.95 -11.42 13.37
CA PRO A 183 14.69 -11.72 12.70
C PRO A 183 14.91 -12.18 11.25
N GLU A 184 14.03 -13.06 10.77
CA GLU A 184 14.01 -13.53 9.39
C GLU A 184 13.18 -12.64 8.48
N VAL A 185 12.18 -11.95 9.02
CA VAL A 185 11.23 -11.12 8.28
C VAL A 185 11.22 -9.71 8.85
N ILE A 186 11.21 -8.70 7.97
CA ILE A 186 10.96 -7.31 8.35
C ILE A 186 9.72 -6.79 7.65
N MET A 187 8.86 -6.07 8.39
CA MET A 187 7.69 -5.37 7.85
C MET A 187 7.85 -3.87 8.10
N VAL A 188 8.00 -3.09 7.02
CA VAL A 188 8.43 -1.70 7.08
C VAL A 188 8.03 -0.94 5.82
N THR A 189 8.00 0.40 5.84
CA THR A 189 7.87 1.17 4.59
C THR A 189 9.17 1.10 3.79
N PRO A 190 9.12 1.09 2.44
CA PRO A 190 10.33 0.97 1.62
C PRO A 190 11.32 2.11 1.88
N THR A 191 10.86 3.35 2.01
CA THR A 191 11.73 4.49 2.31
C THR A 191 12.43 4.35 3.67
N TYR A 192 11.74 3.82 4.70
CA TYR A 192 12.35 3.63 6.01
C TYR A 192 13.34 2.45 6.01
N MET A 193 13.12 1.44 5.15
CA MET A 193 14.12 0.38 4.94
C MET A 193 15.45 0.96 4.43
N LEU A 194 15.41 1.85 3.45
CA LEU A 194 16.64 2.53 2.97
C LEU A 194 17.34 3.30 4.11
N THR A 195 16.57 3.96 4.97
CA THR A 195 17.13 4.64 6.17
C THR A 195 17.76 3.65 7.14
N LEU A 196 17.21 2.45 7.31
CA LEU A 196 17.82 1.39 8.12
C LEU A 196 19.12 0.88 7.48
N LEU A 197 19.15 0.70 6.16
CA LEU A 197 20.36 0.28 5.43
C LEU A 197 21.49 1.31 5.58
N ASP A 198 21.18 2.60 5.43
CA ASP A 198 22.14 3.68 5.65
C ASP A 198 22.71 3.66 7.08
N GLU A 199 21.88 3.34 8.06
CA GLU A 199 22.29 3.23 9.46
C GLU A 199 23.16 2.00 9.73
N PHE A 200 22.90 0.84 9.10
CA PHE A 200 23.78 -0.32 9.15
C PHE A 200 25.18 0.05 8.69
N GLU A 201 25.29 0.67 7.52
CA GLU A 201 26.57 1.10 6.94
C GLU A 201 27.27 2.14 7.81
N ARG A 202 26.52 3.10 8.38
CA ARG A 202 27.04 4.10 9.31
C ARG A 202 27.65 3.49 10.57
N GLN A 203 27.11 2.36 11.03
CA GLN A 203 27.64 1.59 12.16
C GLN A 203 28.77 0.63 11.76
N GLY A 204 29.16 0.59 10.49
CA GLY A 204 30.17 -0.33 9.96
C GLY A 204 29.70 -1.79 9.89
N LEU A 205 28.37 -2.00 9.85
CA LEU A 205 27.76 -3.31 9.71
C LEU A 205 27.34 -3.53 8.26
N ASP A 206 27.47 -4.78 7.79
CA ASP A 206 26.96 -5.18 6.46
C ASP A 206 25.49 -5.59 6.55
N PRO A 207 24.54 -4.87 5.92
CA PRO A 207 23.14 -5.24 5.92
C PRO A 207 22.88 -6.64 5.33
N ALA A 208 23.63 -7.04 4.30
CA ALA A 208 23.51 -8.35 3.65
C ALA A 208 23.95 -9.51 4.55
N ALA A 209 24.76 -9.25 5.58
CA ALA A 209 25.14 -10.24 6.58
C ALA A 209 24.10 -10.40 7.70
N SER A 210 23.00 -9.64 7.67
CA SER A 210 21.90 -9.79 8.63
C SER A 210 21.15 -11.12 8.43
N SER A 211 20.27 -11.46 9.37
CA SER A 211 19.41 -12.65 9.26
C SER A 211 18.17 -12.44 8.39
N LEU A 212 17.92 -11.22 7.93
CA LEU A 212 16.75 -10.89 7.13
C LEU A 212 16.80 -11.61 5.79
N ARG A 213 15.74 -12.38 5.49
CA ARG A 213 15.57 -13.05 4.19
C ARG A 213 14.33 -12.57 3.42
N THR A 214 13.40 -11.91 4.12
CA THR A 214 12.16 -11.41 3.53
C THR A 214 11.86 -10.01 4.05
N GLY A 215 11.64 -9.07 3.15
CA GLY A 215 11.11 -7.74 3.46
C GLY A 215 9.72 -7.58 2.87
N ILE A 216 8.74 -7.21 3.68
CA ILE A 216 7.35 -6.96 3.28
C ILE A 216 7.11 -5.45 3.36
N PHE A 217 6.99 -4.81 2.21
CA PHE A 217 6.97 -3.37 2.06
C PHE A 217 5.60 -2.86 1.63
N GLY A 218 5.16 -1.75 2.18
CA GLY A 218 3.88 -1.12 1.82
C GLY A 218 3.64 0.19 2.52
N ALA A 219 2.41 0.66 2.51
CA ALA A 219 1.93 1.94 3.02
C ALA A 219 2.32 3.18 2.17
N GLU A 220 3.21 3.03 1.21
CA GLU A 220 3.58 4.05 0.22
C GLU A 220 3.87 3.38 -1.13
N PRO A 221 3.65 4.07 -2.26
CA PRO A 221 4.11 3.58 -3.56
C PRO A 221 5.64 3.53 -3.59
N TRP A 222 6.20 2.55 -4.30
CA TRP A 222 7.63 2.39 -4.50
C TRP A 222 7.93 1.72 -5.83
N THR A 223 9.12 1.96 -6.38
CA THR A 223 9.49 1.56 -7.74
C THR A 223 10.28 0.24 -7.77
N GLU A 224 10.39 -0.36 -8.96
CA GLU A 224 11.25 -1.53 -9.16
C GLU A 224 12.73 -1.18 -8.98
N ALA A 225 13.13 0.07 -9.26
CA ALA A 225 14.48 0.55 -8.98
C ALA A 225 14.78 0.54 -7.48
N MET A 226 13.81 0.99 -6.65
CA MET A 226 13.95 0.92 -5.19
C MET A 226 13.96 -0.53 -4.68
N ARG A 227 13.17 -1.43 -5.29
CA ARG A 227 13.23 -2.86 -4.99
C ARG A 227 14.63 -3.40 -5.22
N ALA A 228 15.18 -3.15 -6.41
CA ALA A 228 16.50 -3.62 -6.78
C ALA A 228 17.60 -3.08 -5.83
N GLU A 229 17.50 -1.82 -5.40
CA GLU A 229 18.42 -1.25 -4.43
C GLU A 229 18.33 -1.94 -3.06
N ILE A 230 17.11 -2.13 -2.53
CA ILE A 230 16.90 -2.79 -1.25
C ILE A 230 17.44 -4.23 -1.29
N GLU A 231 17.09 -4.99 -2.34
CA GLU A 231 17.53 -6.38 -2.51
C GLU A 231 19.06 -6.49 -2.63
N ALA A 232 19.68 -5.61 -3.40
CA ALA A 232 21.13 -5.59 -3.59
C ALA A 232 21.89 -5.27 -2.29
N ARG A 233 21.39 -4.33 -1.46
CA ARG A 233 22.04 -3.91 -0.22
C ARG A 233 21.75 -4.84 0.96
N ALA A 234 20.54 -5.40 1.04
CA ALA A 234 20.11 -6.20 2.19
C ALA A 234 20.22 -7.71 1.98
N GLY A 235 20.33 -8.18 0.74
CA GLY A 235 20.38 -9.61 0.43
C GLY A 235 19.08 -10.37 0.74
N LEU A 236 17.93 -9.68 0.74
CA LEU A 236 16.61 -10.24 1.05
C LEU A 236 15.68 -10.22 -0.16
N ASP A 237 14.59 -11.00 -0.11
CA ASP A 237 13.47 -10.89 -1.04
C ASP A 237 12.56 -9.73 -0.64
N ALA A 238 12.44 -8.71 -1.51
CA ALA A 238 11.56 -7.57 -1.30
C ALA A 238 10.23 -7.76 -2.01
N VAL A 239 9.12 -7.81 -1.25
CA VAL A 239 7.77 -8.00 -1.77
C VAL A 239 6.80 -6.92 -1.29
N ASP A 240 5.81 -6.62 -2.11
CA ASP A 240 4.83 -5.57 -1.88
C ASP A 240 3.60 -6.09 -1.13
N ILE A 241 3.08 -5.29 -0.20
CA ILE A 241 1.81 -5.51 0.50
C ILE A 241 0.92 -4.28 0.36
N TYR A 242 -0.33 -4.50 0.00
CA TYR A 242 -1.32 -3.44 -0.15
C TYR A 242 -2.43 -3.53 0.90
N GLY A 243 -2.90 -2.37 1.32
CA GLY A 243 -4.08 -2.22 2.16
C GLY A 243 -4.30 -0.79 2.61
N LEU A 244 -5.50 -0.52 3.09
CA LEU A 244 -5.92 0.79 3.58
C LEU A 244 -6.84 0.62 4.79
N SER A 245 -6.78 1.56 5.71
CA SER A 245 -7.53 1.51 6.97
C SER A 245 -9.03 1.42 6.76
N GLU A 246 -9.56 2.11 5.74
CA GLU A 246 -10.98 2.18 5.41
C GLU A 246 -11.56 0.80 5.07
N VAL A 247 -10.76 -0.08 4.45
CA VAL A 247 -11.16 -1.46 4.10
C VAL A 247 -10.92 -2.40 5.27
N ILE A 248 -9.64 -2.59 5.68
CA ILE A 248 -9.30 -3.40 6.86
C ILE A 248 -7.96 -3.01 7.50
N GLY A 249 -7.05 -2.41 6.74
CA GLY A 249 -5.66 -2.19 7.07
C GLY A 249 -4.75 -2.88 6.05
N PRO A 250 -3.48 -3.17 6.35
CA PRO A 250 -2.64 -3.99 5.49
C PRO A 250 -3.19 -5.41 5.33
N GLY A 251 -2.84 -6.08 4.24
CA GLY A 251 -3.28 -7.45 3.96
C GLY A 251 -4.56 -7.55 3.14
N VAL A 252 -4.92 -6.54 2.36
CA VAL A 252 -5.94 -6.63 1.30
C VAL A 252 -5.40 -7.40 0.11
N ALA A 253 -4.16 -7.11 -0.28
CA ALA A 253 -3.45 -7.82 -1.32
C ALA A 253 -1.97 -7.99 -0.97
N GLN A 254 -1.35 -9.05 -1.52
CA GLN A 254 0.03 -9.40 -1.25
C GLN A 254 0.71 -9.96 -2.50
N GLU A 255 1.92 -9.51 -2.76
CA GLU A 255 2.79 -10.06 -3.77
C GLU A 255 3.41 -11.38 -3.31
N SER A 256 3.52 -12.35 -4.21
CA SER A 256 4.20 -13.61 -3.93
C SER A 256 5.71 -13.47 -4.09
N ALA A 257 6.49 -13.94 -3.13
CA ALA A 257 7.94 -13.99 -3.25
C ALA A 257 8.40 -14.87 -4.43
N ALA A 258 7.59 -15.87 -4.81
CA ALA A 258 7.94 -16.80 -5.90
C ALA A 258 7.84 -16.18 -7.30
N THR A 259 6.94 -15.20 -7.50
CA THR A 259 6.67 -14.65 -8.84
C THR A 259 6.96 -13.17 -8.96
N LYS A 260 6.77 -12.38 -7.89
CA LYS A 260 6.95 -10.91 -7.87
C LYS A 260 6.29 -10.21 -9.08
N ASP A 261 5.09 -10.67 -9.46
CA ASP A 261 4.41 -10.28 -10.70
C ASP A 261 3.08 -9.53 -10.46
N GLY A 262 2.94 -8.94 -9.29
CA GLY A 262 1.76 -8.21 -8.82
C GLY A 262 1.16 -8.82 -7.57
N LEU A 263 0.22 -8.10 -6.95
CA LEU A 263 -0.32 -8.42 -5.63
C LEU A 263 -1.63 -9.21 -5.78
N HIS A 264 -1.69 -10.44 -5.26
CA HIS A 264 -2.93 -11.22 -5.19
C HIS A 264 -3.89 -10.60 -4.19
N VAL A 265 -5.09 -10.24 -4.66
CA VAL A 265 -6.17 -9.71 -3.82
C VAL A 265 -6.85 -10.86 -3.10
N TRP A 266 -7.04 -10.76 -1.79
CA TRP A 266 -7.78 -11.80 -1.04
C TRP A 266 -9.28 -11.67 -1.30
N GLU A 267 -9.69 -12.10 -2.50
CA GLU A 267 -11.02 -11.89 -3.07
C GLU A 267 -12.14 -12.68 -2.37
N ASP A 268 -11.79 -13.56 -1.48
CA ASP A 268 -12.73 -14.18 -0.54
C ASP A 268 -13.20 -13.18 0.55
N HIS A 269 -12.44 -12.10 0.78
CA HIS A 269 -12.76 -11.05 1.75
C HIS A 269 -13.00 -9.67 1.12
N PHE A 270 -12.42 -9.40 -0.05
CA PHE A 270 -12.42 -8.08 -0.70
C PHE A 270 -12.74 -8.24 -2.19
N TYR A 271 -13.82 -7.62 -2.65
CA TYR A 271 -14.17 -7.66 -4.07
C TYR A 271 -13.60 -6.43 -4.78
N PRO A 272 -12.64 -6.60 -5.69
CA PRO A 272 -12.04 -5.50 -6.44
C PRO A 272 -12.79 -5.23 -7.74
N GLU A 273 -12.96 -3.95 -8.08
CA GLU A 273 -13.37 -3.45 -9.39
C GLU A 273 -12.35 -2.41 -9.86
N ILE A 274 -12.12 -2.31 -11.15
CA ILE A 274 -11.43 -1.17 -11.75
C ILE A 274 -12.48 -0.29 -12.41
N ILE A 275 -12.45 1.01 -12.10
CA ILE A 275 -13.40 1.97 -12.64
C ILE A 275 -12.74 3.05 -13.47
N ALA A 276 -13.46 3.54 -14.48
CA ALA A 276 -13.11 4.73 -15.25
C ALA A 276 -13.42 6.01 -14.44
N GLY A 277 -13.03 7.16 -14.98
CA GLY A 277 -13.28 8.46 -14.34
C GLY A 277 -14.76 8.80 -14.15
N ASP A 278 -15.65 8.25 -14.97
CA ASP A 278 -17.11 8.39 -14.86
C ASP A 278 -17.75 7.39 -13.89
N GLY A 279 -16.97 6.49 -13.29
CA GLY A 279 -17.42 5.45 -12.35
C GLY A 279 -17.90 4.16 -13.01
N SER A 280 -17.85 4.03 -14.33
CA SER A 280 -18.15 2.78 -15.03
C SER A 280 -17.06 1.72 -14.76
N VAL A 281 -17.48 0.45 -14.64
CA VAL A 281 -16.56 -0.67 -14.41
C VAL A 281 -15.84 -1.03 -15.71
N LEU A 282 -14.53 -1.14 -15.63
CA LEU A 282 -13.67 -1.53 -16.73
C LEU A 282 -13.38 -3.03 -16.70
N PRO A 283 -13.17 -3.66 -17.87
CA PRO A 283 -12.78 -5.07 -17.93
C PRO A 283 -11.38 -5.29 -17.35
N ASP A 284 -11.13 -6.50 -16.84
CA ASP A 284 -9.81 -6.92 -16.36
C ASP A 284 -8.73 -6.64 -17.42
N GLY A 285 -7.54 -6.23 -17.00
CA GLY A 285 -6.45 -5.79 -17.85
C GLY A 285 -6.47 -4.31 -18.21
N SER A 286 -7.60 -3.62 -18.04
CA SER A 286 -7.70 -2.16 -18.27
C SER A 286 -7.16 -1.38 -17.08
N PRO A 287 -6.34 -0.33 -17.30
CA PRO A 287 -5.91 0.55 -16.22
C PRO A 287 -7.05 1.49 -15.78
N GLY A 288 -7.15 1.73 -14.47
CA GLY A 288 -8.15 2.64 -13.90
C GLY A 288 -8.02 2.75 -12.39
N GLU A 289 -9.01 3.33 -11.74
CA GLU A 289 -9.05 3.47 -10.29
C GLU A 289 -9.53 2.19 -9.64
N LEU A 290 -8.77 1.69 -8.65
CA LEU A 290 -9.19 0.55 -7.84
C LEU A 290 -10.35 0.95 -6.93
N THR A 291 -11.38 0.13 -6.93
CA THR A 291 -12.52 0.24 -6.03
C THR A 291 -12.69 -1.07 -5.28
N LEU A 292 -12.97 -1.02 -3.99
CA LEU A 292 -13.06 -2.20 -3.13
C LEU A 292 -14.40 -2.26 -2.41
N THR A 293 -14.99 -3.46 -2.39
CA THR A 293 -16.13 -3.81 -1.52
C THR A 293 -15.69 -4.85 -0.50
N THR A 294 -15.90 -4.58 0.79
CA THR A 294 -15.63 -5.58 1.85
C THR A 294 -16.73 -6.63 1.87
N LEU A 295 -16.36 -7.91 1.92
CA LEU A 295 -17.31 -9.03 1.89
C LEU A 295 -17.54 -9.67 3.26
N THR A 296 -16.72 -9.36 4.26
CA THR A 296 -16.74 -10.03 5.57
C THR A 296 -16.61 -9.08 6.76
N LYS A 297 -16.47 -7.78 6.52
CA LYS A 297 -16.32 -6.78 7.58
C LYS A 297 -17.69 -6.49 8.20
N GLU A 298 -17.78 -6.62 9.53
CA GLU A 298 -19.03 -6.42 10.28
C GLU A 298 -19.22 -4.98 10.77
N ALA A 299 -18.18 -4.38 11.38
CA ALA A 299 -18.36 -3.12 12.09
C ALA A 299 -18.64 -1.93 11.15
N MET A 300 -17.82 -1.76 10.15
CA MET A 300 -17.94 -0.66 9.17
C MET A 300 -17.61 -1.18 7.77
N PRO A 301 -18.53 -1.95 7.14
CA PRO A 301 -18.34 -2.37 5.75
C PRO A 301 -18.29 -1.18 4.80
N VAL A 302 -17.53 -1.31 3.72
CA VAL A 302 -17.54 -0.34 2.61
C VAL A 302 -18.00 -1.01 1.33
N ILE A 303 -18.86 -0.30 0.59
CA ILE A 303 -19.41 -0.73 -0.69
C ILE A 303 -18.83 0.14 -1.78
N ARG A 304 -18.17 -0.47 -2.78
CA ARG A 304 -17.57 0.22 -3.92
C ARG A 304 -16.75 1.44 -3.51
N TYR A 305 -15.88 1.26 -2.53
CA TYR A 305 -15.07 2.34 -1.98
C TYR A 305 -13.96 2.75 -2.96
N ARG A 306 -13.97 4.01 -3.36
CA ARG A 306 -12.98 4.63 -4.25
C ARG A 306 -11.66 4.83 -3.49
N THR A 307 -10.65 4.03 -3.83
CA THR A 307 -9.35 4.10 -3.16
C THR A 307 -8.49 5.26 -3.64
N ARG A 308 -8.77 5.75 -4.85
CA ARG A 308 -7.95 6.68 -5.63
C ARG A 308 -6.63 6.08 -6.14
N ASP A 309 -6.34 4.84 -5.83
CA ASP A 309 -5.13 4.15 -6.30
C ASP A 309 -5.34 3.67 -7.74
N LEU A 310 -4.32 3.87 -8.59
CA LEU A 310 -4.36 3.51 -10.01
C LEU A 310 -3.63 2.19 -10.24
N THR A 311 -4.34 1.23 -10.81
CA THR A 311 -3.85 -0.11 -11.14
C THR A 311 -4.70 -0.76 -12.22
N ARG A 312 -4.47 -2.06 -12.48
CA ARG A 312 -5.34 -2.94 -13.27
C ARG A 312 -5.42 -4.32 -12.61
N LEU A 313 -6.51 -5.05 -12.84
CA LEU A 313 -6.63 -6.44 -12.42
C LEU A 313 -6.12 -7.38 -13.50
N LEU A 314 -5.40 -8.41 -13.09
CA LEU A 314 -4.78 -9.43 -13.93
C LEU A 314 -5.17 -10.82 -13.44
N PRO A 315 -5.10 -11.87 -14.27
CA PRO A 315 -5.33 -13.24 -13.83
C PRO A 315 -4.38 -13.64 -12.69
N GLY A 316 -4.85 -14.49 -11.77
CA GLY A 316 -4.04 -15.02 -10.69
C GLY A 316 -2.92 -15.93 -11.20
N THR A 317 -1.80 -15.95 -10.45
CA THR A 317 -0.63 -16.79 -10.72
C THR A 317 -0.35 -17.70 -9.52
N ALA A 318 0.55 -17.32 -8.62
CA ALA A 318 0.96 -18.13 -7.48
C ALA A 318 -0.18 -18.47 -6.49
N CYS A 319 -1.21 -17.63 -6.40
CA CYS A 319 -2.36 -17.80 -5.52
C CYS A 319 -3.69 -17.91 -6.28
N ALA A 320 -3.70 -18.55 -7.45
CA ALA A 320 -4.97 -18.81 -8.16
C ALA A 320 -5.97 -19.56 -7.24
N PRO A 321 -7.30 -19.27 -7.30
CA PRO A 321 -7.97 -18.50 -8.34
C PRO A 321 -8.05 -16.98 -8.07
N PHE A 322 -7.41 -16.46 -7.02
CA PHE A 322 -7.43 -15.03 -6.71
C PHE A 322 -6.75 -14.22 -7.82
N ARG A 323 -7.44 -13.19 -8.34
CA ARG A 323 -6.84 -12.22 -9.27
C ARG A 323 -5.74 -11.44 -8.55
N ARG A 324 -4.82 -10.93 -9.33
CA ARG A 324 -3.79 -10.01 -8.83
C ARG A 324 -4.02 -8.62 -9.39
N MET A 325 -3.64 -7.64 -8.63
CA MET A 325 -3.54 -6.28 -9.12
C MET A 325 -2.08 -5.97 -9.46
N GLU A 326 -1.88 -5.17 -10.50
CA GLU A 326 -0.58 -4.62 -10.81
C GLU A 326 -0.13 -3.68 -9.68
N LYS A 327 1.16 -3.50 -9.51
CA LYS A 327 1.71 -2.55 -8.51
C LYS A 327 1.07 -1.18 -8.71
N ILE A 328 0.74 -0.51 -7.61
CA ILE A 328 0.14 0.82 -7.67
C ILE A 328 1.13 1.80 -8.32
N THR A 329 0.73 2.39 -9.43
CA THR A 329 1.55 3.33 -10.18
C THR A 329 1.45 4.76 -9.65
N GLY A 330 0.42 5.05 -8.87
CA GLY A 330 0.17 6.36 -8.27
C GLY A 330 -1.27 6.47 -7.79
N ARG A 331 -1.59 7.63 -7.24
CA ARG A 331 -2.96 7.97 -6.82
C ARG A 331 -3.53 9.07 -7.70
N SER A 332 -4.81 8.98 -8.03
CA SER A 332 -5.47 10.03 -8.81
C SER A 332 -5.54 11.39 -8.09
N ASP A 333 -5.45 11.39 -6.75
CA ASP A 333 -5.43 12.59 -5.90
C ASP A 333 -4.01 13.07 -5.53
N ASP A 334 -2.97 12.26 -5.75
CA ASP A 334 -1.55 12.66 -5.62
C ASP A 334 -0.95 13.12 -6.96
N MET A 335 -1.74 13.06 -8.03
CA MET A 335 -1.35 13.55 -9.35
C MET A 335 -1.15 15.06 -9.31
N ILE A 336 0.05 15.49 -9.67
CA ILE A 336 0.41 16.89 -9.77
C ILE A 336 0.13 17.34 -11.19
N ILE A 337 -0.63 18.42 -11.36
CA ILE A 337 -0.82 19.05 -12.67
C ILE A 337 0.09 20.28 -12.75
N VAL A 338 1.05 20.23 -13.68
CA VAL A 338 1.96 21.34 -13.95
C VAL A 338 1.85 21.71 -15.42
N ARG A 339 1.35 22.92 -15.70
CA ARG A 339 1.17 23.42 -17.08
C ARG A 339 0.38 22.47 -17.98
N GLY A 340 -0.64 21.80 -17.43
CA GLY A 340 -1.50 20.87 -18.16
C GLY A 340 -0.93 19.44 -18.32
N VAL A 341 0.25 19.16 -17.76
CA VAL A 341 0.85 17.84 -17.76
C VAL A 341 0.61 17.17 -16.41
N ASN A 342 0.12 15.92 -16.44
CA ASN A 342 -0.07 15.08 -15.26
C ASN A 342 1.26 14.43 -14.87
N ILE A 343 1.69 14.64 -13.63
CA ILE A 343 2.94 14.11 -13.09
C ILE A 343 2.65 13.28 -11.85
N PHE A 344 3.16 12.06 -11.79
CA PHE A 344 3.13 11.24 -10.59
C PHE A 344 4.49 11.27 -9.91
N PRO A 345 4.55 11.41 -8.57
CA PRO A 345 5.81 11.38 -7.83
C PRO A 345 6.68 10.13 -8.12
N THR A 346 6.05 8.98 -8.40
CA THR A 346 6.74 7.74 -8.75
C THR A 346 7.54 7.83 -10.04
N GLN A 347 7.09 8.61 -11.04
CA GLN A 347 7.84 8.84 -12.27
C GLN A 347 9.13 9.64 -12.02
N ILE A 348 9.08 10.59 -11.09
CA ILE A 348 10.26 11.35 -10.70
C ILE A 348 11.20 10.48 -9.85
N GLU A 349 10.66 9.58 -9.03
CA GLU A 349 11.44 8.62 -8.25
C GLU A 349 12.30 7.74 -9.14
N GLU A 350 11.75 7.17 -10.21
CA GLU A 350 12.50 6.36 -11.18
C GLU A 350 13.66 7.13 -11.81
N ILE A 351 13.41 8.40 -12.16
CA ILE A 351 14.43 9.27 -12.74
C ILE A 351 15.56 9.55 -11.74
N VAL A 352 15.21 9.85 -10.49
CA VAL A 352 16.19 10.13 -9.43
C VAL A 352 17.04 8.90 -9.13
N LEU A 353 16.41 7.74 -8.98
CA LEU A 353 17.11 6.47 -8.73
C LEU A 353 17.98 6.02 -9.92
N GLY A 354 17.57 6.34 -11.14
CA GLY A 354 18.36 6.09 -12.36
C GLY A 354 19.48 7.09 -12.63
N THR A 355 19.63 8.15 -11.80
CA THR A 355 20.60 9.21 -12.03
C THR A 355 21.84 8.99 -11.16
N PRO A 356 23.04 8.69 -11.74
CA PRO A 356 24.27 8.52 -10.96
C PRO A 356 24.62 9.76 -10.11
N GLY A 357 25.09 9.53 -8.90
CA GLY A 357 25.53 10.58 -7.97
C GLY A 357 24.39 11.15 -7.11
N LEU A 358 23.18 10.59 -7.16
CA LEU A 358 22.05 10.94 -6.30
C LEU A 358 21.76 9.82 -5.29
N THR A 359 21.11 10.20 -4.18
CA THR A 359 20.49 9.26 -3.24
C THR A 359 19.01 9.06 -3.61
N PRO A 360 18.31 8.04 -3.06
CA PRO A 360 16.87 7.83 -3.29
C PRO A 360 15.97 8.94 -2.71
N HIS A 361 16.55 9.88 -1.96
CA HIS A 361 15.76 10.88 -1.25
C HIS A 361 15.51 12.10 -2.11
N PHE A 362 14.19 12.37 -2.33
CA PHE A 362 13.77 13.56 -3.09
C PHE A 362 12.44 14.13 -2.56
N GLN A 363 12.19 15.39 -2.90
CA GLN A 363 10.91 16.08 -2.71
C GLN A 363 10.58 16.93 -3.94
N LEU A 364 9.30 17.11 -4.18
CA LEU A 364 8.75 17.91 -5.27
C LEU A 364 8.20 19.21 -4.69
N LEU A 365 8.83 20.34 -5.01
CA LEU A 365 8.40 21.65 -4.60
C LEU A 365 7.63 22.33 -5.73
N LEU A 366 6.33 22.56 -5.51
CA LEU A 366 5.48 23.32 -6.43
C LEU A 366 5.36 24.77 -5.97
N THR A 367 5.60 25.69 -6.88
CA THR A 367 5.49 27.12 -6.65
C THR A 367 4.74 27.77 -7.81
N ARG A 368 4.27 29.01 -7.61
CA ARG A 368 3.68 29.86 -8.64
C ARG A 368 4.16 31.29 -8.46
N PRO A 369 5.41 31.63 -8.82
CA PRO A 369 5.98 32.96 -8.60
C PRO A 369 5.34 34.03 -9.50
N GLY A 370 4.56 33.65 -10.47
CA GLY A 370 3.81 34.54 -11.39
C GLY A 370 2.49 33.90 -11.80
N ARG A 371 2.31 33.73 -13.12
CA ARG A 371 1.09 33.12 -13.68
C ARG A 371 1.22 31.64 -13.99
N MET A 372 2.41 31.11 -13.96
CA MET A 372 2.70 29.73 -14.34
C MET A 372 3.20 28.92 -13.16
N ASP A 373 2.79 27.64 -13.11
CA ASP A 373 3.29 26.70 -12.14
C ASP A 373 4.73 26.30 -12.45
N GLU A 374 5.55 26.24 -11.41
CA GLU A 374 6.93 25.75 -11.46
C GLU A 374 7.07 24.54 -10.55
N LEU A 375 7.81 23.55 -11.03
CA LEU A 375 8.16 22.33 -10.30
C LEU A 375 9.66 22.27 -10.15
N THR A 376 10.12 22.18 -8.91
CA THR A 376 11.52 21.92 -8.57
C THR A 376 11.66 20.54 -7.95
N VAL A 377 12.54 19.71 -8.50
CA VAL A 377 12.95 18.42 -7.91
C VAL A 377 14.11 18.71 -6.95
N LEU A 378 13.83 18.58 -5.64
CA LEU A 378 14.86 18.62 -4.60
C LEU A 378 15.35 17.20 -4.37
N THR A 379 16.65 16.96 -4.51
CA THR A 379 17.27 15.64 -4.29
C THR A 379 18.57 15.78 -3.54
N GLU A 380 19.13 14.68 -3.03
CA GLU A 380 20.38 14.69 -2.29
C GLU A 380 21.51 14.03 -3.09
N ALA A 381 22.70 14.59 -2.95
CA ALA A 381 23.91 14.00 -3.49
C ALA A 381 24.25 12.68 -2.78
N ALA A 382 24.74 11.70 -3.53
CA ALA A 382 25.39 10.52 -2.94
C ALA A 382 26.63 10.92 -2.14
N PRO A 383 27.01 10.17 -1.08
CA PRO A 383 28.24 10.42 -0.34
C PRO A 383 29.46 10.47 -1.28
N GLY A 384 30.29 11.53 -1.15
CA GLY A 384 31.48 11.71 -1.98
C GLY A 384 31.25 12.33 -3.35
N ALA A 385 30.02 12.67 -3.75
CA ALA A 385 29.74 13.37 -5.00
C ALA A 385 30.29 14.79 -4.97
N ASP A 386 31.21 15.10 -5.88
CA ASP A 386 31.79 16.45 -6.03
C ASP A 386 30.82 17.44 -6.71
N ALA A 387 31.18 18.69 -6.79
CA ALA A 387 30.36 19.75 -7.36
C ALA A 387 30.05 19.51 -8.86
N ALA A 388 31.00 18.92 -9.59
CA ALA A 388 30.82 18.65 -11.03
C ALA A 388 29.78 17.53 -11.24
N LEU A 389 29.86 16.45 -10.45
CA LEU A 389 28.89 15.35 -10.48
C LEU A 389 27.49 15.82 -10.07
N ARG A 390 27.39 16.66 -9.02
CA ARG A 390 26.10 17.24 -8.60
C ARG A 390 25.45 18.08 -9.69
N LEU A 391 26.24 18.91 -10.37
CA LEU A 391 25.74 19.72 -11.48
C LEU A 391 25.29 18.86 -12.68
N ALA A 392 26.06 17.83 -12.99
CA ALA A 392 25.74 16.87 -14.05
C ALA A 392 24.45 16.08 -13.71
N ALA A 393 24.28 15.65 -12.46
CA ALA A 393 23.10 14.94 -11.97
C ALA A 393 21.85 15.84 -12.04
N ALA A 394 21.92 17.09 -11.59
CA ALA A 394 20.81 18.06 -11.74
C ALA A 394 20.38 18.21 -13.19
N ALA A 395 21.34 18.41 -14.11
CA ALA A 395 21.06 18.52 -15.54
C ALA A 395 20.48 17.24 -16.14
N ALA A 396 20.91 16.07 -15.67
CA ALA A 396 20.38 14.78 -16.07
C ALA A 396 18.92 14.59 -15.66
N VAL A 397 18.56 14.94 -14.40
CA VAL A 397 17.17 14.91 -13.91
C VAL A 397 16.27 15.83 -14.77
N VAL A 398 16.66 17.08 -14.99
CA VAL A 398 15.89 18.04 -15.81
C VAL A 398 15.65 17.49 -17.22
N ARG A 399 16.69 16.94 -17.86
CA ARG A 399 16.60 16.35 -19.19
C ARG A 399 15.66 15.13 -19.21
N ALA A 400 15.86 14.20 -18.28
CA ALA A 400 15.06 12.96 -18.21
C ALA A 400 13.58 13.25 -17.95
N VAL A 401 13.24 14.20 -17.06
CA VAL A 401 11.86 14.63 -16.82
C VAL A 401 11.25 15.23 -18.09
N ARG A 402 12.00 16.06 -18.81
CA ARG A 402 11.51 16.64 -20.07
C ARG A 402 11.28 15.57 -21.15
N GLU A 403 12.17 14.59 -21.27
CA GLU A 403 12.11 13.54 -22.28
C GLU A 403 11.01 12.52 -21.99
N SER A 404 10.85 12.11 -20.71
CA SER A 404 9.91 11.04 -20.35
C SER A 404 8.52 11.54 -19.95
N ILE A 405 8.42 12.73 -19.36
CA ILE A 405 7.15 13.28 -18.83
C ILE A 405 6.63 14.45 -19.70
N GLY A 406 7.52 15.14 -20.42
CA GLY A 406 7.14 16.24 -21.31
C GLY A 406 7.01 17.59 -20.61
N VAL A 407 7.50 17.74 -19.38
CA VAL A 407 7.46 19.00 -18.62
C VAL A 407 8.88 19.48 -18.31
N THR A 408 9.09 20.80 -18.34
CA THR A 408 10.34 21.40 -17.88
C THR A 408 10.27 21.65 -16.39
N VAL A 409 11.28 21.20 -15.65
CA VAL A 409 11.41 21.36 -14.20
C VAL A 409 12.77 21.98 -13.87
N ASP A 410 12.91 22.48 -12.65
CA ASP A 410 14.21 22.75 -12.04
C ASP A 410 14.64 21.56 -11.20
N ALA A 411 15.95 21.36 -11.01
CA ALA A 411 16.51 20.35 -10.13
C ALA A 411 17.60 20.95 -9.23
N GLN A 412 17.51 20.67 -7.93
CA GLN A 412 18.50 21.08 -6.94
C GLN A 412 19.04 19.87 -6.22
N VAL A 413 20.36 19.69 -6.28
CA VAL A 413 21.06 18.62 -5.59
C VAL A 413 21.62 19.16 -4.28
N LEU A 414 21.00 18.78 -3.19
CA LEU A 414 21.34 19.21 -1.83
C LEU A 414 22.46 18.33 -1.23
N ASP A 415 23.00 18.75 -0.10
CA ASP A 415 23.95 17.92 0.65
C ASP A 415 23.27 16.66 1.22
N PRO A 416 24.02 15.55 1.39
CA PRO A 416 23.50 14.34 2.01
C PRO A 416 22.88 14.63 3.40
N GLY A 417 21.67 14.10 3.65
CA GLY A 417 20.95 14.29 4.91
C GLY A 417 20.20 15.62 5.06
N SER A 418 20.11 16.44 4.00
CA SER A 418 19.42 17.74 4.02
C SER A 418 17.90 17.62 3.95
N LEU A 419 17.38 16.56 3.36
CA LEU A 419 15.94 16.30 3.29
C LEU A 419 15.47 15.57 4.54
N GLU A 420 14.27 15.93 5.00
CA GLU A 420 13.66 15.29 6.17
C GLU A 420 13.42 13.78 5.91
N ARG A 421 13.88 12.96 6.85
CA ARG A 421 13.62 11.50 6.83
C ARG A 421 12.28 11.20 7.47
N SER A 422 11.44 10.50 6.75
CA SER A 422 10.14 10.06 7.29
C SER A 422 10.32 8.82 8.17
N THR A 423 9.70 8.86 9.36
CA THR A 423 9.54 7.69 10.23
C THR A 423 8.20 6.99 10.00
N GLY A 424 7.45 7.43 8.99
CA GLY A 424 6.12 6.93 8.63
C GLY A 424 5.83 7.21 7.14
N LYS A 425 4.67 7.79 6.81
CA LYS A 425 4.33 8.16 5.44
C LYS A 425 5.17 9.35 4.96
N LEU A 426 5.91 9.17 3.89
CA LEU A 426 6.75 10.22 3.30
C LEU A 426 5.89 11.27 2.58
N ARG A 427 6.16 12.55 2.86
CA ARG A 427 5.56 13.66 2.13
C ARG A 427 6.46 14.04 0.95
N ARG A 428 6.18 13.47 -0.22
CA ARG A 428 6.93 13.72 -1.45
C ARG A 428 6.66 15.08 -2.07
N VAL A 429 5.47 15.65 -1.85
CA VAL A 429 5.02 16.88 -2.52
C VAL A 429 4.83 18.01 -1.50
N ILE A 430 5.48 19.14 -1.77
CA ILE A 430 5.33 20.40 -1.04
C ILE A 430 4.68 21.40 -2.00
N ASP A 431 3.38 21.62 -1.87
CA ASP A 431 2.64 22.59 -2.70
C ASP A 431 2.60 23.95 -2.00
N ARG A 432 3.25 24.94 -2.60
CA ARG A 432 3.29 26.36 -2.16
C ARG A 432 2.59 27.29 -3.16
N ARG A 433 1.75 26.77 -4.06
CA ARG A 433 1.07 27.59 -5.06
C ARG A 433 -0.02 28.50 -4.50
N ALA A 434 -0.57 28.19 -3.33
CA ALA A 434 -1.64 28.92 -2.66
C ALA A 434 -1.16 29.78 -1.49
N SER A 435 0.14 29.89 -1.26
CA SER A 435 0.73 30.70 -0.17
C SER A 435 1.21 32.05 -0.66
#